data_fd6a21b18a8e7d579e50b341cd986485
#
_entry.id   fd6a21b18a8e7d579e50b341cd986485
#
_cell.length_a   1.000
_cell.length_b   1.000
_cell.length_c   1.000
_cell.angle_alpha   90.00
_cell.angle_beta   90.00
_cell.angle_gamma   90.00
#
_symmetry.space_group_name_H-M   'P 1'
#
loop_
_entity.id
_entity.type
_entity.pdbx_description
1 polymer ?
#
loop_
_entity_poly.entity_id
_entity_poly.type
_entity_poly.pdbx_seq_one_letter_code
_entity_poly.pdbx_strand_id
1 'polypeptide(L)'
;MFSELVKATRSYRNFDPSVRLTDEQLSSLIELCRYTPSTANSQSIKFAYANTEEACEKIFGILGWAGYLTDKPPYDRNVPAAYILVCYDNSISKELEIDAGILWYFPHFQFTFGRMSKIA
;
A
#
# COMPACT_ATOMS: atom_id res chain seq x y z
N MET A 1 -2.19 5.35 -22.76
CA MET A 1 -2.53 5.76 -21.38
C MET A 1 -2.61 4.57 -20.41
N PHE A 2 -3.52 3.62 -20.59
CA PHE A 2 -3.63 2.48 -19.66
C PHE A 2 -2.38 1.59 -19.62
N SER A 3 -1.81 1.25 -20.78
CA SER A 3 -0.59 0.44 -20.86
C SER A 3 0.62 1.11 -20.22
N GLU A 4 0.71 2.43 -20.29
CA GLU A 4 1.78 3.22 -19.66
C GLU A 4 1.62 3.20 -18.13
N LEU A 5 0.39 3.30 -17.65
CA LEU A 5 0.06 3.21 -16.24
C LEU A 5 0.45 1.84 -15.66
N VAL A 6 0.10 0.76 -16.35
CA VAL A 6 0.49 -0.60 -15.95
C VAL A 6 2.00 -0.77 -15.90
N LYS A 7 2.72 -0.25 -16.91
CA LYS A 7 4.18 -0.32 -16.96
C LYS A 7 4.86 0.51 -15.86
N ALA A 8 4.26 1.64 -15.50
CA ALA A 8 4.77 2.52 -14.46
C ALA A 8 4.51 1.97 -13.04
N THR A 9 3.53 1.09 -12.88
CA THR A 9 3.19 0.48 -11.60
C THR A 9 4.22 -0.59 -11.24
N ARG A 10 5.15 -0.24 -10.34
CA ARG A 10 6.26 -1.10 -9.91
C ARG A 10 6.34 -1.15 -8.39
N SER A 11 7.08 -2.12 -7.87
CA SER A 11 7.40 -2.19 -6.44
C SER A 11 8.50 -1.20 -6.11
N TYR A 12 8.18 -0.21 -5.30
CA TYR A 12 9.14 0.76 -4.79
C TYR A 12 9.64 0.32 -3.42
N ARG A 13 10.93 0.49 -3.17
CA ARG A 13 11.58 0.08 -1.92
C ARG A 13 12.50 1.14 -1.33
N ASN A 14 12.55 2.29 -1.95
CA ASN A 14 13.26 3.48 -1.48
C ASN A 14 12.33 4.68 -1.63
N PHE A 15 12.18 5.49 -0.60
CA PHE A 15 11.15 6.53 -0.52
C PHE A 15 11.79 7.88 -0.21
N ASP A 16 11.10 8.95 -0.55
CA ASP A 16 11.50 10.31 -0.19
C ASP A 16 11.08 10.60 1.26
N PRO A 17 12.03 10.76 2.18
CA PRO A 17 11.72 10.97 3.60
C PRO A 17 11.09 12.36 3.88
N SER A 18 11.18 13.30 2.93
CA SER A 18 10.56 14.62 3.06
C SER A 18 9.06 14.62 2.79
N VAL A 19 8.54 13.58 2.13
CA VAL A 19 7.12 13.44 1.80
C VAL A 19 6.37 12.87 2.99
N ARG A 20 5.31 13.55 3.41
CA ARG A 20 4.35 13.06 4.41
C ARG A 20 2.97 12.93 3.78
N LEU A 21 2.22 11.93 4.23
CA LEU A 21 0.86 11.69 3.78
C LEU A 21 -0.13 12.10 4.86
N THR A 22 -1.15 12.87 4.46
CA THR A 22 -2.20 13.29 5.38
C THR A 22 -3.27 12.19 5.55
N ASP A 23 -4.07 12.30 6.61
CA ASP A 23 -5.19 11.40 6.85
C ASP A 23 -6.21 11.45 5.70
N GLU A 24 -6.44 12.63 5.13
CA GLU A 24 -7.35 12.81 4.00
C GLU A 24 -6.84 12.08 2.75
N GLN A 25 -5.54 12.14 2.49
CA GLN A 25 -4.92 11.44 1.35
C GLN A 25 -5.05 9.93 1.51
N LEU A 26 -4.75 9.39 2.70
CA LEU A 26 -4.85 7.96 2.98
C LEU A 26 -6.29 7.48 2.95
N SER A 27 -7.22 8.24 3.55
CA SER A 27 -8.65 7.93 3.52
C SER A 27 -9.20 7.92 2.10
N SER A 28 -8.80 8.88 1.26
CA SER A 28 -9.20 8.92 -0.15
C SER A 28 -8.74 7.70 -0.94
N LEU A 29 -7.54 7.19 -0.65
CA LEU A 29 -7.04 5.97 -1.28
C LEU A 29 -7.83 4.74 -0.86
N ILE A 30 -8.13 4.63 0.44
CA ILE A 30 -8.93 3.53 0.98
C ILE A 30 -10.36 3.58 0.42
N GLU A 31 -10.92 4.78 0.28
CA GLU A 31 -12.26 4.96 -0.28
C GLU A 31 -12.40 4.41 -1.71
N LEU A 32 -11.35 4.46 -2.52
CA LEU A 32 -11.34 3.86 -3.86
C LEU A 32 -11.59 2.34 -3.82
N CYS A 33 -11.20 1.68 -2.75
CA CYS A 33 -11.41 0.24 -2.59
C CYS A 33 -12.90 -0.15 -2.55
N ARG A 34 -13.80 0.80 -2.26
CA ARG A 34 -15.25 0.55 -2.30
C ARG A 34 -15.79 0.25 -3.70
N TYR A 35 -15.05 0.64 -4.72
CA TYR A 35 -15.44 0.39 -6.12
C TYR A 35 -14.87 -0.91 -6.66
N THR A 36 -14.16 -1.68 -5.84
CA THR A 36 -13.59 -2.95 -6.25
C THR A 36 -14.55 -4.11 -5.95
N PRO A 37 -14.57 -5.13 -6.81
CA PRO A 37 -15.33 -6.33 -6.52
C PRO A 37 -14.71 -7.12 -5.36
N SER A 38 -15.54 -7.85 -4.63
CA SER A 38 -15.11 -8.89 -3.69
C SER A 38 -15.81 -10.21 -3.99
N THR A 39 -15.20 -11.32 -3.60
CA THR A 39 -15.75 -12.64 -3.81
C THR A 39 -17.12 -12.74 -3.14
N ALA A 40 -18.14 -13.10 -3.92
CA ALA A 40 -19.54 -13.15 -3.48
C ALA A 40 -20.04 -11.85 -2.81
N ASN A 41 -19.40 -10.71 -3.11
CA ASN A 41 -19.69 -9.42 -2.46
C ASN A 41 -19.60 -9.48 -0.94
N SER A 42 -18.72 -10.29 -0.40
CA SER A 42 -18.60 -10.53 1.04
C SER A 42 -18.10 -9.34 1.83
N GLN A 43 -17.29 -8.47 1.19
CA GLN A 43 -16.77 -7.23 1.79
C GLN A 43 -16.08 -7.43 3.15
N SER A 44 -15.32 -8.52 3.27
CA SER A 44 -14.67 -8.94 4.51
C SER A 44 -13.39 -8.17 4.85
N ILE A 45 -12.92 -7.33 3.92
CA ILE A 45 -11.68 -6.56 4.08
C ILE A 45 -11.95 -5.26 4.81
N LYS A 46 -11.06 -4.95 5.74
CA LYS A 46 -11.00 -3.67 6.47
C LYS A 46 -9.60 -3.10 6.34
N PHE A 47 -9.50 -1.80 6.46
CA PHE A 47 -8.24 -1.09 6.37
C PHE A 47 -7.94 -0.35 7.66
N ALA A 48 -6.67 -0.39 8.04
CA ALA A 48 -6.09 0.54 9.00
C ALA A 48 -4.92 1.24 8.32
N TYR A 49 -4.52 2.40 8.79
CA TYR A 49 -3.33 3.08 8.29
C TYR A 49 -2.51 3.70 9.41
N ALA A 50 -1.25 3.92 9.13
CA ALA A 50 -0.31 4.59 10.01
C ALA A 50 0.49 5.59 9.19
N ASN A 51 0.57 6.85 9.64
CA ASN A 51 1.31 7.94 9.01
C ASN A 51 2.12 8.79 9.99
N THR A 52 2.12 8.43 11.27
CA THR A 52 3.02 9.02 12.24
C THR A 52 4.38 8.33 12.20
N GLU A 53 5.46 9.07 12.48
CA GLU A 53 6.82 8.53 12.45
C GLU A 53 6.97 7.33 13.39
N GLU A 54 6.49 7.45 14.63
CA GLU A 54 6.55 6.38 15.63
C GLU A 54 5.84 5.11 15.16
N ALA A 55 4.63 5.22 14.61
CA ALA A 55 3.87 4.07 14.13
C ALA A 55 4.54 3.43 12.91
N CYS A 56 5.05 4.24 11.98
CA CYS A 56 5.77 3.76 10.81
C CYS A 56 7.06 3.03 11.18
N GLU A 57 7.82 3.52 12.15
CA GLU A 57 9.03 2.84 12.64
C GLU A 57 8.72 1.48 13.28
N LYS A 58 7.67 1.41 14.09
CA LYS A 58 7.22 0.14 14.68
C LYS A 58 6.84 -0.90 13.62
N ILE A 59 6.06 -0.47 12.62
CA ILE A 59 5.66 -1.36 11.51
C ILE A 59 6.88 -1.78 10.71
N PHE A 60 7.76 -0.85 10.36
CA PHE A 60 8.97 -1.16 9.59
C PHE A 60 9.86 -2.18 10.30
N GLY A 61 9.98 -2.09 11.63
CA GLY A 61 10.80 -2.99 12.44
C GLY A 61 10.35 -4.45 12.44
N ILE A 62 9.08 -4.72 12.11
CA ILE A 62 8.53 -6.09 12.05
C ILE A 62 8.37 -6.62 10.63
N LEU A 63 8.60 -5.80 9.61
CA LEU A 63 8.45 -6.20 8.22
C LEU A 63 9.72 -6.89 7.69
N GLY A 64 9.51 -7.96 6.92
CA GLY A 64 10.55 -8.51 6.04
C GLY A 64 10.68 -7.64 4.80
N TRP A 65 11.85 -7.03 4.60
CA TRP A 65 12.07 -6.08 3.51
C TRP A 65 13.00 -6.65 2.45
N ALA A 66 12.47 -6.87 1.24
CA ALA A 66 13.23 -7.27 0.04
C ALA A 66 14.28 -8.37 0.30
N GLY A 67 13.90 -9.45 1.01
CA GLY A 67 14.80 -10.48 1.51
C GLY A 67 15.61 -11.24 0.44
N TYR A 68 15.21 -11.17 -0.82
CA TYR A 68 15.89 -11.78 -1.97
C TYR A 68 17.00 -10.90 -2.58
N LEU A 69 17.11 -9.64 -2.15
CA LEU A 69 18.15 -8.73 -2.63
C LEU A 69 19.39 -8.85 -1.73
N THR A 70 20.57 -8.89 -2.35
CA THR A 70 21.86 -8.89 -1.65
C THR A 70 22.16 -7.53 -1.03
N ASP A 71 21.86 -6.47 -1.77
CA ASP A 71 21.92 -5.08 -1.32
C ASP A 71 20.50 -4.62 -0.99
N LYS A 72 20.18 -4.58 0.31
CA LYS A 72 18.80 -4.46 0.78
C LYS A 72 18.38 -3.01 0.94
N PRO A 73 17.40 -2.52 0.15
CA PRO A 73 16.76 -1.26 0.44
C PRO A 73 15.95 -1.35 1.76
N PRO A 74 15.52 -0.22 2.37
CA PRO A 74 15.73 1.14 1.85
C PRO A 74 17.15 1.64 2.13
N TYR A 75 17.72 2.32 1.14
CA TYR A 75 19.02 2.95 1.28
C TYR A 75 18.88 4.21 2.13
N ASP A 76 19.91 4.53 2.93
CA ASP A 76 19.95 5.71 3.79
C ASP A 76 18.71 5.88 4.69
N ARG A 77 18.08 4.77 5.08
CA ARG A 77 16.84 4.76 5.88
C ARG A 77 15.66 5.49 5.22
N ASN A 78 15.61 5.55 3.92
CA ASN A 78 14.48 6.12 3.17
C ASN A 78 13.25 5.19 3.25
N VAL A 79 12.68 5.12 4.43
CA VAL A 79 11.54 4.25 4.78
C VAL A 79 10.21 4.86 4.31
N PRO A 80 9.15 4.05 4.15
CA PRO A 80 7.83 4.56 3.81
C PRO A 80 7.32 5.59 4.83
N ALA A 81 6.70 6.66 4.33
CA ALA A 81 6.10 7.71 5.15
C ALA A 81 4.74 7.32 5.72
N ALA A 82 4.13 6.26 5.21
CA ALA A 82 2.86 5.71 5.69
C ALA A 82 2.71 4.24 5.30
N TYR A 83 1.85 3.54 6.03
CA TYR A 83 1.45 2.16 5.74
C TYR A 83 -0.07 2.06 5.70
N ILE A 84 -0.59 1.32 4.76
CA ILE A 84 -1.97 0.85 4.74
C ILE A 84 -1.96 -0.64 5.06
N LEU A 85 -2.65 -1.01 6.12
CA LEU A 85 -2.76 -2.37 6.62
C LEU A 85 -4.08 -2.96 6.12
N VAL A 86 -4.00 -4.07 5.41
CA VAL A 86 -5.18 -4.81 4.95
C VAL A 86 -5.53 -5.83 6.02
N CYS A 87 -6.65 -5.62 6.67
CA CYS A 87 -7.18 -6.49 7.71
C CYS A 87 -8.42 -7.23 7.19
N TYR A 88 -8.70 -8.39 7.71
CA TYR A 88 -9.84 -9.17 7.27
C TYR A 88 -10.51 -9.92 8.41
N ASP A 89 -11.77 -10.22 8.21
CA ASP A 89 -12.58 -10.99 9.14
C ASP A 89 -12.83 -12.40 8.61
N ASN A 90 -12.15 -13.37 9.17
CA ASN A 90 -12.25 -14.78 8.79
C ASN A 90 -13.65 -15.37 8.98
N SER A 91 -14.49 -14.74 9.79
CA SER A 91 -15.87 -15.19 10.02
C SER A 91 -16.79 -14.84 8.86
N ILE A 92 -16.41 -13.84 8.04
CA ILE A 92 -17.20 -13.36 6.89
C ILE A 92 -16.86 -14.12 5.62
N SER A 93 -15.58 -14.30 5.33
CA SER A 93 -15.14 -15.00 4.10
C SER A 93 -13.82 -15.74 4.32
N LYS A 94 -13.62 -16.80 3.54
CA LYS A 94 -12.36 -17.55 3.45
C LYS A 94 -11.53 -17.17 2.22
N GLU A 95 -12.10 -16.45 1.28
CA GLU A 95 -11.45 -16.03 0.02
C GLU A 95 -10.68 -14.69 0.16
N LEU A 96 -9.99 -14.56 1.27
CA LEU A 96 -9.40 -13.30 1.71
C LEU A 96 -8.19 -12.86 0.88
N GLU A 97 -7.39 -13.81 0.44
CA GLU A 97 -6.16 -13.53 -0.30
C GLU A 97 -6.46 -12.95 -1.68
N ILE A 98 -7.52 -13.44 -2.34
CA ILE A 98 -7.97 -12.94 -3.64
C ILE A 98 -8.47 -11.51 -3.51
N ASP A 99 -9.36 -11.27 -2.57
CA ASP A 99 -9.94 -9.95 -2.33
C ASP A 99 -8.86 -8.93 -1.92
N ALA A 100 -7.93 -9.32 -1.05
CA ALA A 100 -6.80 -8.47 -0.66
C ALA A 100 -5.91 -8.11 -1.85
N GLY A 101 -5.64 -9.06 -2.74
CA GLY A 101 -4.85 -8.83 -3.95
C GLY A 101 -5.51 -7.84 -4.90
N ILE A 102 -6.81 -7.94 -5.11
CA ILE A 102 -7.58 -7.01 -5.96
C ILE A 102 -7.57 -5.61 -5.35
N LEU A 103 -7.90 -5.49 -4.08
CA LEU A 103 -7.97 -4.21 -3.37
C LEU A 103 -6.63 -3.49 -3.31
N TRP A 104 -5.54 -4.22 -3.18
CA TRP A 104 -4.19 -3.65 -3.15
C TRP A 104 -3.81 -2.95 -4.46
N TYR A 105 -4.27 -3.45 -5.59
CA TYR A 105 -3.91 -2.90 -6.89
C TYR A 105 -4.46 -1.48 -7.12
N PHE A 106 -5.65 -1.17 -6.62
CA PHE A 106 -6.32 0.11 -6.86
C PHE A 106 -5.62 1.31 -6.21
N PRO A 107 -5.32 1.31 -4.92
CA PRO A 107 -4.54 2.40 -4.32
C PRO A 107 -3.17 2.57 -4.99
N HIS A 108 -2.54 1.47 -5.38
CA HIS A 108 -1.24 1.49 -6.03
C HIS A 108 -1.26 2.24 -7.37
N PHE A 109 -2.30 2.05 -8.18
CA PHE A 109 -2.48 2.80 -9.41
C PHE A 109 -2.63 4.32 -9.17
N GLN A 110 -3.38 4.70 -8.17
CA GLN A 110 -3.58 6.12 -7.85
C GLN A 110 -2.28 6.80 -7.43
N PHE A 111 -1.47 6.15 -6.60
CA PHE A 111 -0.18 6.69 -6.20
C PHE A 111 0.76 6.84 -7.38
N THR A 112 0.84 5.86 -8.24
CA THR A 112 1.69 5.91 -9.43
C THR A 112 1.28 7.05 -10.38
N PHE A 113 -0.01 7.36 -10.47
CA PHE A 113 -0.52 8.40 -11.38
C PHE A 113 -0.40 9.82 -10.83
N GLY A 114 -0.53 10.01 -9.52
CA GLY A 114 -0.68 11.34 -8.94
C GLY A 114 0.60 12.07 -8.55
N ARG A 115 1.62 11.38 -8.02
CA ARG A 115 2.82 12.03 -7.45
C ARG A 115 4.05 11.14 -7.29
N MET A 116 3.96 9.84 -7.49
CA MET A 116 5.08 8.93 -7.20
C MET A 116 6.19 8.94 -8.25
N SER A 117 6.05 9.67 -9.35
CA SER A 117 7.15 9.90 -10.28
C SER A 117 8.36 10.63 -9.67
N LYS A 118 8.23 11.10 -8.42
CA LYS A 118 9.31 11.75 -7.65
C LYS A 118 9.79 10.94 -6.44
N ILE A 119 9.24 9.76 -6.19
CA ILE A 119 9.55 8.95 -4.99
C ILE A 119 10.37 7.70 -5.37
N ALA A 120 10.89 7.65 -6.54
CA ALA A 120 11.78 6.56 -6.93
C ALA A 120 13.21 6.80 -6.46
#